data_64b1d49e814e505fc470f8080fdb9001
#
_entry.id   64b1d49e814e505fc470f8080fdb9001
#
_cell.length_a   1.000
_cell.length_b   1.000
_cell.length_c   1.000
_cell.angle_alpha   90.00
_cell.angle_beta   90.00
_cell.angle_gamma   90.00
#
_symmetry.space_group_name_H-M   'P 1'
#
loop_
_entity.id
_entity.type
_entity.pdbx_description
1 polymer ?
#
loop_
_entity_poly.entity_id
_entity_poly.type
_entity_poly.pdbx_seq_one_letter_code
_entity_poly.pdbx_strand_id
1 'polypeptide(L)'
;MRFALALLLIASPAWAWEPGPQVLGGLARGPYVEVRPDPDGASGLIRAAEEIAAPPEIVWSLLTDCALAPRLAPSLKSCRILERDPAGRWDIREQISRPGLMPRFRSVVRSDFEAPRRLRFRRTDGDLKVLEGEWRLTPVRDGRATRVVYESRAASPYAVPGSLARLVIRRDVTLAMAALKRESLARAMSPR
;
A
#
# COMPACT_ATOMS: atom_id res chain seq x y z
N MET A 1 -0.78 -42.87 -28.90
CA MET A 1 -1.44 -41.69 -28.26
C MET A 1 -0.35 -40.88 -27.54
N ARG A 2 -0.03 -39.71 -28.07
CA ARG A 2 1.00 -38.82 -27.48
C ARG A 2 0.24 -37.75 -26.69
N PHE A 3 0.32 -37.77 -25.36
CA PHE A 3 -0.22 -36.73 -24.52
C PHE A 3 0.78 -35.55 -24.53
N ALA A 4 0.41 -34.46 -25.15
CA ALA A 4 1.14 -33.20 -25.05
C ALA A 4 0.81 -32.56 -23.69
N LEU A 5 1.81 -32.51 -22.81
CA LEU A 5 1.73 -31.80 -21.54
C LEU A 5 1.82 -30.28 -21.84
N ALA A 6 0.71 -29.57 -21.79
CA ALA A 6 0.71 -28.12 -21.91
C ALA A 6 1.24 -27.52 -20.60
N LEU A 7 2.47 -27.00 -20.63
CA LEU A 7 3.02 -26.17 -19.55
C LEU A 7 2.26 -24.84 -19.52
N LEU A 8 1.37 -24.68 -18.56
CA LEU A 8 0.78 -23.37 -18.23
C LEU A 8 1.89 -22.49 -17.62
N LEU A 9 2.45 -21.60 -18.41
CA LEU A 9 3.29 -20.50 -17.93
C LEU A 9 2.38 -19.54 -17.13
N ILE A 10 2.42 -19.66 -15.79
CA ILE A 10 1.81 -18.69 -14.90
C ILE A 10 2.66 -17.44 -14.99
N ALA A 11 2.23 -16.46 -15.77
CA ALA A 11 2.84 -15.13 -15.80
C ALA A 11 2.71 -14.51 -14.41
N SER A 12 3.82 -14.46 -13.67
CA SER A 12 3.89 -13.73 -12.41
C SER A 12 3.57 -12.25 -12.68
N PRO A 13 2.69 -11.62 -11.90
CA PRO A 13 2.37 -10.21 -12.09
C PRO A 13 3.64 -9.37 -11.90
N ALA A 14 3.80 -8.33 -12.73
CA ALA A 14 4.97 -7.45 -12.79
C ALA A 14 5.28 -6.65 -11.49
N TRP A 15 4.52 -6.85 -10.43
CA TRP A 15 4.56 -6.15 -9.14
C TRP A 15 5.13 -7.02 -8.01
N ALA A 16 6.17 -7.77 -8.24
CA ALA A 16 6.70 -8.68 -7.23
C ALA A 16 8.04 -8.20 -6.66
N TRP A 17 8.14 -6.92 -6.23
CA TRP A 17 9.33 -6.49 -5.50
C TRP A 17 9.43 -7.20 -4.16
N GLU A 18 10.48 -7.98 -3.98
CA GLU A 18 10.82 -8.58 -2.69
C GLU A 18 11.97 -7.80 -2.04
N PRO A 19 11.82 -7.39 -0.76
CA PRO A 19 12.90 -6.73 -0.03
C PRO A 19 14.12 -7.63 0.09
N GLY A 20 15.26 -7.17 -0.44
CA GLY A 20 16.53 -7.88 -0.30
C GLY A 20 17.09 -7.90 1.13
N PRO A 21 18.12 -8.71 1.42
CA PRO A 21 18.67 -8.88 2.78
C PRO A 21 19.05 -7.57 3.49
N GLN A 22 19.57 -6.59 2.75
CA GLN A 22 19.96 -5.28 3.30
C GLN A 22 18.73 -4.50 3.80
N VAL A 23 17.61 -4.53 3.05
CA VAL A 23 16.35 -3.91 3.46
C VAL A 23 15.83 -4.62 4.70
N LEU A 24 15.75 -5.95 4.66
CA LEU A 24 15.24 -6.76 5.77
C LEU A 24 16.04 -6.54 7.06
N GLY A 25 17.36 -6.50 6.99
CA GLY A 25 18.22 -6.21 8.13
C GLY A 25 18.07 -4.80 8.71
N GLY A 26 17.52 -3.88 7.93
CA GLY A 26 17.24 -2.51 8.35
C GLY A 26 15.91 -2.31 9.07
N LEU A 27 14.93 -3.21 8.90
CA LEU A 27 13.54 -3.02 9.38
C LEU A 27 13.42 -2.94 10.91
N ALA A 28 14.38 -3.46 11.65
CA ALA A 28 14.42 -3.31 13.10
C ALA A 28 14.59 -1.84 13.55
N ARG A 29 15.18 -0.98 12.71
CA ARG A 29 15.41 0.44 12.97
C ARG A 29 14.25 1.34 12.51
N GLY A 30 13.38 0.83 11.68
CA GLY A 30 12.21 1.56 11.14
C GLY A 30 11.86 1.14 9.72
N PRO A 31 10.82 1.77 9.14
CA PRO A 31 10.37 1.43 7.80
C PRO A 31 11.41 1.78 6.73
N TYR A 32 11.55 0.88 5.76
CA TYR A 32 12.22 1.20 4.52
C TYR A 32 11.25 1.92 3.59
N VAL A 33 11.68 3.02 2.98
CA VAL A 33 10.89 3.74 1.96
C VAL A 33 11.81 4.21 0.84
N GLU A 34 11.48 3.82 -0.37
CA GLU A 34 12.10 4.24 -1.60
C GLU A 34 11.09 4.92 -2.52
N VAL A 35 11.49 6.04 -3.12
CA VAL A 35 10.71 6.74 -4.14
C VAL A 35 11.61 6.98 -5.32
N ARG A 36 11.28 6.41 -6.46
CA ARG A 36 12.00 6.56 -7.75
C ARG A 36 11.11 7.29 -8.73
N PRO A 37 11.42 8.54 -9.09
CA PRO A 37 10.75 9.20 -10.20
C PRO A 37 11.01 8.42 -11.50
N ASP A 38 10.02 8.35 -12.36
CA ASP A 38 10.19 7.85 -13.71
C ASP A 38 10.94 8.89 -14.56
N PRO A 39 11.55 8.50 -15.71
CA PRO A 39 12.28 9.41 -16.59
C PRO A 39 11.44 10.59 -17.09
N ASP A 40 10.13 10.45 -17.20
CA ASP A 40 9.20 11.51 -17.59
C ASP A 40 8.96 12.56 -16.49
N GLY A 41 9.44 12.32 -15.26
CA GLY A 41 9.29 13.20 -14.10
C GLY A 41 7.85 13.39 -13.61
N ALA A 42 6.86 12.85 -14.32
CA ALA A 42 5.44 13.02 -14.01
C ALA A 42 4.88 11.87 -13.16
N SER A 43 5.54 10.72 -13.19
CA SER A 43 5.18 9.52 -12.45
C SER A 43 6.35 9.00 -11.61
N GLY A 44 6.09 8.02 -10.77
CA GLY A 44 7.13 7.40 -9.95
C GLY A 44 6.70 6.10 -9.31
N LEU A 45 7.72 5.28 -9.03
CA LEU A 45 7.61 4.05 -8.29
C LEU A 45 7.86 4.32 -6.81
N ILE A 46 6.99 3.79 -5.96
CA ILE A 46 7.08 3.87 -4.50
C ILE A 46 7.19 2.45 -3.96
N ARG A 47 8.17 2.20 -3.12
CA ARG A 47 8.36 0.94 -2.41
C ARG A 47 8.55 1.20 -0.94
N ALA A 48 7.87 0.42 -0.12
CA ALA A 48 8.08 0.47 1.32
C ALA A 48 7.98 -0.93 1.94
N ALA A 49 8.70 -1.12 3.05
CA ALA A 49 8.61 -2.33 3.86
C ALA A 49 8.71 -1.98 5.34
N GLU A 50 7.97 -2.72 6.17
CA GLU A 50 8.00 -2.61 7.63
C GLU A 50 7.77 -3.99 8.25
N GLU A 51 8.32 -4.22 9.43
CA GLU A 51 8.00 -5.40 10.24
C GLU A 51 7.24 -4.97 11.50
N ILE A 52 6.05 -5.53 11.67
CA ILE A 52 5.11 -5.16 12.72
C ILE A 52 4.90 -6.38 13.63
N ALA A 53 5.15 -6.23 14.94
CA ALA A 53 4.94 -7.29 15.92
C ALA A 53 3.45 -7.45 16.26
N ALA A 54 2.66 -7.77 15.25
CA ALA A 54 1.23 -8.10 15.33
C ALA A 54 0.89 -9.13 14.26
N PRO A 55 -0.08 -10.03 14.51
CA PRO A 55 -0.55 -11.00 13.53
C PRO A 55 -1.12 -10.34 12.26
N PRO A 56 -1.03 -11.02 11.10
CA PRO A 56 -1.52 -10.47 9.83
C PRO A 56 -2.98 -10.01 9.86
N GLU A 57 -3.83 -10.69 10.58
CA GLU A 57 -5.26 -10.37 10.69
C GLU A 57 -5.50 -9.00 11.33
N ILE A 58 -4.67 -8.62 12.32
CA ILE A 58 -4.73 -7.31 12.97
C ILE A 58 -4.29 -6.23 11.98
N VAL A 59 -3.15 -6.43 11.33
CA VAL A 59 -2.62 -5.47 10.34
C VAL A 59 -3.59 -5.31 9.18
N TRP A 60 -4.17 -6.43 8.71
CA TRP A 60 -5.15 -6.47 7.64
C TRP A 60 -6.41 -5.67 7.97
N SER A 61 -6.96 -5.89 9.16
CA SER A 61 -8.18 -5.20 9.59
C SER A 61 -8.03 -3.67 9.62
N LEU A 62 -6.84 -3.18 9.99
CA LEU A 62 -6.52 -1.74 9.98
C LEU A 62 -6.30 -1.22 8.57
N LEU A 63 -5.54 -1.95 7.75
CA LEU A 63 -5.19 -1.55 6.39
C LEU A 63 -6.42 -1.45 5.47
N THR A 64 -7.41 -2.33 5.67
CA THR A 64 -8.62 -2.36 4.84
C THR A 64 -9.75 -1.48 5.35
N ASP A 65 -9.66 -0.95 6.57
CA ASP A 65 -10.68 -0.08 7.15
C ASP A 65 -10.60 1.34 6.58
N CYS A 66 -11.57 1.68 5.72
CA CYS A 66 -11.66 3.01 5.10
C CYS A 66 -11.91 4.12 6.14
N ALA A 67 -12.61 3.84 7.24
CA ALA A 67 -12.86 4.84 8.28
C ALA A 67 -11.57 5.19 9.06
N LEU A 68 -10.64 4.25 9.18
CA LEU A 68 -9.36 4.46 9.84
C LEU A 68 -8.28 5.03 8.90
N ALA A 69 -8.47 4.93 7.59
CA ALA A 69 -7.46 5.32 6.60
C ALA A 69 -6.91 6.75 6.78
N PRO A 70 -7.72 7.79 7.14
CA PRO A 70 -7.17 9.13 7.43
C PRO A 70 -6.28 9.21 8.68
N ARG A 71 -6.40 8.26 9.61
CA ARG A 71 -5.51 8.18 10.78
C ARG A 71 -4.18 7.50 10.45
N LEU A 72 -4.18 6.65 9.42
CA LEU A 72 -3.00 5.90 8.99
C LEU A 72 -2.17 6.69 7.98
N ALA A 73 -2.80 7.46 7.08
CA ALA A 73 -2.13 8.21 6.03
C ALA A 73 -2.32 9.72 6.24
N PRO A 74 -1.27 10.48 6.59
CA PRO A 74 -1.37 11.91 6.95
C PRO A 74 -1.95 12.80 5.86
N SER A 75 -1.65 12.50 4.60
CA SER A 75 -2.18 13.25 3.46
C SER A 75 -3.66 12.97 3.19
N LEU A 76 -4.17 11.81 3.61
CA LEU A 76 -5.56 11.42 3.39
C LEU A 76 -6.49 12.16 4.36
N LYS A 77 -7.48 12.86 3.83
CA LYS A 77 -8.43 13.67 4.60
C LYS A 77 -9.76 12.98 4.81
N SER A 78 -10.18 12.17 3.85
CA SER A 78 -11.37 11.33 3.96
C SER A 78 -11.27 10.10 3.09
N CYS A 79 -11.97 9.05 3.51
CA CYS A 79 -12.19 7.83 2.75
C CYS A 79 -13.66 7.45 2.86
N ARG A 80 -14.29 7.10 1.74
CA ARG A 80 -15.68 6.68 1.67
C ARG A 80 -15.83 5.49 0.74
N ILE A 81 -16.47 4.44 1.19
CA ILE A 81 -16.81 3.29 0.34
C ILE A 81 -17.96 3.72 -0.57
N LEU A 82 -17.77 3.61 -1.87
CA LEU A 82 -18.79 3.85 -2.89
C LEU A 82 -19.56 2.57 -3.22
N GLU A 83 -18.83 1.45 -3.32
CA GLU A 83 -19.37 0.15 -3.65
C GLU A 83 -18.55 -0.95 -2.97
N ARG A 84 -19.19 -2.06 -2.63
CA ARG A 84 -18.54 -3.22 -2.02
C ARG A 84 -19.14 -4.53 -2.54
N ASP A 85 -18.27 -5.48 -2.83
CA ASP A 85 -18.70 -6.86 -3.09
C ASP A 85 -19.35 -7.47 -1.85
N PRO A 86 -20.55 -8.04 -1.96
CA PRO A 86 -21.21 -8.70 -0.83
C PRO A 86 -20.37 -9.82 -0.19
N ALA A 87 -19.51 -10.49 -0.96
CA ALA A 87 -18.58 -11.50 -0.47
C ALA A 87 -17.26 -10.92 0.08
N GLY A 88 -17.11 -9.59 0.10
CA GLY A 88 -15.95 -8.91 0.66
C GLY A 88 -14.65 -9.08 -0.13
N ARG A 89 -14.71 -9.47 -1.40
CA ARG A 89 -13.52 -9.71 -2.23
C ARG A 89 -12.95 -8.43 -2.84
N TRP A 90 -13.75 -7.36 -2.92
CA TRP A 90 -13.32 -6.06 -3.42
C TRP A 90 -14.20 -4.94 -2.89
N ASP A 91 -13.68 -3.71 -2.96
CA ASP A 91 -14.47 -2.49 -2.83
C ASP A 91 -14.01 -1.41 -3.83
N ILE A 92 -14.86 -0.41 -4.00
CA ILE A 92 -14.53 0.85 -4.67
C ILE A 92 -14.65 1.95 -3.62
N ARG A 93 -13.56 2.70 -3.42
CA ARG A 93 -13.50 3.76 -2.42
C ARG A 93 -13.06 5.09 -3.01
N GLU A 94 -13.68 6.14 -2.55
CA GLU A 94 -13.30 7.51 -2.82
C GLU A 94 -12.37 8.00 -1.70
N GLN A 95 -11.29 8.62 -2.10
CA GLN A 95 -10.31 9.19 -1.19
C GLN A 95 -10.03 10.65 -1.57
N ILE A 96 -10.05 11.53 -0.58
CA ILE A 96 -9.63 12.92 -0.73
C ILE A 96 -8.29 13.08 -0.02
N SER A 97 -7.28 13.49 -0.76
CA SER A 97 -5.93 13.67 -0.23
C SER A 97 -5.43 15.11 -0.38
N ARG A 98 -4.55 15.53 0.53
CA ARG A 98 -3.84 16.81 0.48
C ARG A 98 -2.40 16.63 0.99
N PRO A 99 -1.44 16.29 0.13
CA PRO A 99 -0.05 16.13 0.53
C PRO A 99 0.62 17.48 0.74
N GLY A 100 1.10 17.75 1.95
CA GLY A 100 1.77 19.00 2.30
C GLY A 100 0.93 20.24 1.96
N LEU A 101 1.50 21.16 1.18
CA LEU A 101 0.85 22.40 0.72
C LEU A 101 0.16 22.24 -0.65
N MET A 102 0.15 21.06 -1.23
CA MET A 102 -0.48 20.80 -2.52
C MET A 102 -2.00 20.98 -2.46
N PRO A 103 -2.64 21.30 -3.60
CA PRO A 103 -4.10 21.25 -3.70
C PRO A 103 -4.67 19.91 -3.27
N ARG A 104 -5.92 19.91 -2.85
CA ARG A 104 -6.66 18.65 -2.64
C ARG A 104 -6.84 17.95 -3.98
N PHE A 105 -6.76 16.64 -3.96
CA PHE A 105 -7.13 15.82 -5.10
C PHE A 105 -8.01 14.66 -4.66
N ARG A 106 -8.88 14.29 -5.55
CA ARG A 106 -9.79 13.16 -5.43
C ARG A 106 -9.20 11.96 -6.15
N SER A 107 -9.28 10.78 -5.56
CA SER A 107 -9.03 9.53 -6.25
C SER A 107 -10.13 8.52 -5.93
N VAL A 108 -10.55 7.78 -6.93
CA VAL A 108 -11.43 6.63 -6.78
C VAL A 108 -10.63 5.40 -7.16
N VAL A 109 -10.54 4.48 -6.24
CA VAL A 109 -9.76 3.26 -6.41
C VAL A 109 -10.63 2.03 -6.18
N ARG A 110 -10.45 1.04 -7.04
CA ARG A 110 -10.91 -0.31 -6.80
C ARG A 110 -9.81 -1.05 -6.04
N SER A 111 -10.17 -1.68 -4.94
CA SER A 111 -9.30 -2.54 -4.13
C SER A 111 -9.80 -3.97 -4.22
N ASP A 112 -8.94 -4.90 -4.65
CA ASP A 112 -9.22 -6.34 -4.70
C ASP A 112 -8.47 -7.02 -3.56
N PHE A 113 -9.14 -7.89 -2.80
CA PHE A 113 -8.70 -8.46 -1.54
C PHE A 113 -8.44 -9.96 -1.62
N GLU A 114 -7.26 -10.38 -1.20
CA GLU A 114 -6.90 -11.76 -0.90
C GLU A 114 -6.53 -11.84 0.60
N ALA A 115 -7.55 -11.80 1.45
CA ALA A 115 -7.38 -11.71 2.91
C ALA A 115 -6.65 -12.92 3.51
N PRO A 116 -5.79 -12.72 4.52
CA PRO A 116 -5.22 -11.46 4.99
C PRO A 116 -3.85 -11.15 4.34
N ARG A 117 -3.59 -11.60 3.10
CA ARG A 117 -2.25 -11.63 2.51
C ARG A 117 -1.97 -10.53 1.52
N ARG A 118 -2.96 -10.13 0.71
CA ARG A 118 -2.74 -9.20 -0.40
C ARG A 118 -3.94 -8.31 -0.65
N LEU A 119 -3.67 -7.03 -0.84
CA LEU A 119 -4.60 -6.03 -1.33
C LEU A 119 -3.98 -5.40 -2.57
N ARG A 120 -4.62 -5.54 -3.73
CA ARG A 120 -4.27 -4.81 -4.95
C ARG A 120 -5.23 -3.66 -5.12
N PHE A 121 -4.71 -2.55 -5.60
CA PHE A 121 -5.55 -1.39 -5.89
C PHE A 121 -5.18 -0.77 -7.22
N ARG A 122 -6.19 -0.22 -7.87
CA ARG A 122 -6.03 0.54 -9.11
C ARG A 122 -7.03 1.66 -9.18
N ARG A 123 -6.59 2.78 -9.73
CA ARG A 123 -7.46 3.92 -10.00
C ARG A 123 -8.54 3.54 -10.99
N THR A 124 -9.77 3.96 -10.71
CA THR A 124 -10.92 3.88 -11.63
C THR A 124 -11.40 5.26 -12.05
N ASP A 125 -11.16 6.30 -11.21
CA ASP A 125 -11.56 7.68 -11.48
C ASP A 125 -10.74 8.66 -10.61
N GLY A 126 -10.91 9.97 -10.83
CA GLY A 126 -10.32 11.04 -10.02
C GLY A 126 -9.16 11.76 -10.71
N ASP A 127 -8.50 12.63 -9.95
CA ASP A 127 -7.54 13.61 -10.47
C ASP A 127 -6.17 13.04 -10.81
N LEU A 128 -5.71 12.00 -10.10
CA LEU A 128 -4.42 11.36 -10.40
C LEU A 128 -4.45 10.74 -11.81
N LYS A 129 -3.36 10.84 -12.54
CA LYS A 129 -3.22 10.19 -13.87
C LYS A 129 -3.02 8.69 -13.76
N VAL A 130 -2.20 8.28 -12.78
CA VAL A 130 -1.94 6.88 -12.43
C VAL A 130 -2.03 6.73 -10.91
N LEU A 131 -2.65 5.67 -10.46
CA LEU A 131 -2.57 5.19 -9.07
C LEU A 131 -2.91 3.71 -9.07
N GLU A 132 -1.90 2.90 -8.88
CA GLU A 132 -2.04 1.45 -8.81
C GLU A 132 -0.94 0.85 -7.95
N GLY A 133 -1.15 -0.36 -7.45
CA GLY A 133 -0.16 -1.03 -6.64
C GLY A 133 -0.74 -2.14 -5.78
N GLU A 134 0.07 -2.57 -4.83
CA GLU A 134 -0.34 -3.61 -3.89
C GLU A 134 0.27 -3.46 -2.51
N TRP A 135 -0.42 -4.03 -1.55
CA TRP A 135 0.06 -4.35 -0.22
C TRP A 135 0.17 -5.86 -0.09
N ARG A 136 1.28 -6.33 0.45
CA ARG A 136 1.48 -7.73 0.79
C ARG A 136 1.81 -7.87 2.27
N LEU A 137 1.18 -8.85 2.90
CA LEU A 137 1.38 -9.19 4.29
C LEU A 137 1.86 -10.63 4.38
N THR A 138 3.07 -10.79 4.90
CA THR A 138 3.68 -12.11 5.08
C THR A 138 3.84 -12.36 6.57
N PRO A 139 3.25 -13.44 7.12
CA PRO A 139 3.49 -13.82 8.50
C PRO A 139 4.97 -14.14 8.71
N VAL A 140 5.55 -13.64 9.79
CA VAL A 140 6.92 -13.93 10.23
C VAL A 140 6.90 -14.26 11.73
N ARG A 141 7.99 -14.83 12.26
CA ARG A 141 8.11 -15.20 13.67
C ARG A 141 6.93 -16.09 14.14
N ASP A 142 6.64 -17.16 13.38
CA ASP A 142 5.54 -18.09 13.65
C ASP A 142 4.16 -17.40 13.72
N GLY A 143 3.93 -16.42 12.84
CA GLY A 143 2.66 -15.69 12.75
C GLY A 143 2.46 -14.59 13.82
N ARG A 144 3.41 -14.42 14.74
CA ARG A 144 3.33 -13.39 15.79
C ARG A 144 3.71 -11.99 15.30
N ALA A 145 4.28 -11.89 14.11
CA ALA A 145 4.60 -10.63 13.47
C ALA A 145 4.28 -10.69 11.97
N THR A 146 4.15 -9.52 11.36
CA THR A 146 3.80 -9.36 9.96
C THR A 146 4.87 -8.52 9.26
N ARG A 147 5.41 -9.04 8.16
CA ARG A 147 6.14 -8.22 7.20
C ARG A 147 5.14 -7.62 6.23
N VAL A 148 5.11 -6.30 6.21
CA VAL A 148 4.30 -5.50 5.30
C VAL A 148 5.19 -5.01 4.17
N VAL A 149 4.79 -5.25 2.94
CA VAL A 149 5.44 -4.73 1.73
C VAL A 149 4.41 -3.93 0.94
N TYR A 150 4.79 -2.74 0.54
CA TYR A 150 3.99 -1.85 -0.29
C TYR A 150 4.76 -1.50 -1.55
N GLU A 151 4.11 -1.65 -2.69
CA GLU A 151 4.62 -1.19 -3.97
C GLU A 151 3.52 -0.48 -4.72
N SER A 152 3.79 0.73 -5.23
CA SER A 152 2.80 1.44 -6.04
C SER A 152 3.46 2.32 -7.08
N ARG A 153 2.69 2.60 -8.13
CA ARG A 153 2.97 3.61 -9.14
C ARG A 153 1.93 4.71 -9.05
N ALA A 154 2.40 5.95 -9.02
CA ALA A 154 1.52 7.11 -8.95
C ALA A 154 1.99 8.19 -9.94
N ALA A 155 1.05 8.89 -10.57
CA ALA A 155 1.31 10.06 -11.40
C ALA A 155 0.41 11.21 -10.98
N SER A 156 1.05 12.36 -10.69
CA SER A 156 0.35 13.60 -10.31
C SER A 156 -0.35 14.24 -11.51
N PRO A 157 -1.51 14.88 -11.31
CA PRO A 157 -2.11 15.73 -12.32
C PRO A 157 -1.35 17.07 -12.48
N TYR A 158 -0.53 17.43 -11.50
CA TYR A 158 0.20 18.69 -11.45
C TYR A 158 1.67 18.48 -11.80
N ALA A 159 2.25 19.47 -12.50
CA ALA A 159 3.69 19.54 -12.68
C ALA A 159 4.36 19.91 -11.36
N VAL A 160 5.00 18.94 -10.72
CA VAL A 160 5.73 19.11 -9.44
C VAL A 160 7.19 18.74 -9.70
N PRO A 161 8.17 19.57 -9.27
CA PRO A 161 9.57 19.17 -9.34
C PRO A 161 9.79 17.82 -8.67
N GLY A 162 10.44 16.87 -9.36
CA GLY A 162 10.59 15.48 -8.90
C GLY A 162 11.29 15.36 -7.54
N SER A 163 12.21 16.27 -7.21
CA SER A 163 12.87 16.33 -5.90
C SER A 163 11.89 16.64 -4.76
N LEU A 164 10.97 17.60 -5.00
CA LEU A 164 9.93 17.97 -4.04
C LEU A 164 8.88 16.85 -3.89
N ALA A 165 8.43 16.30 -5.00
CA ALA A 165 7.51 15.18 -5.00
C ALA A 165 8.09 13.99 -4.21
N ARG A 166 9.36 13.65 -4.45
CA ARG A 166 10.06 12.58 -3.72
C ARG A 166 10.09 12.84 -2.21
N LEU A 167 10.43 14.06 -1.79
CA LEU A 167 10.51 14.41 -0.38
C LEU A 167 9.14 14.26 0.32
N VAL A 168 8.09 14.81 -0.29
CA VAL A 168 6.73 14.78 0.24
C VAL A 168 6.21 13.35 0.32
N ILE A 169 6.33 12.58 -0.76
CA ILE A 169 5.86 11.19 -0.83
C ILE A 169 6.63 10.31 0.16
N ARG A 170 7.96 10.43 0.20
CA ARG A 170 8.77 9.65 1.15
C ARG A 170 8.36 9.92 2.58
N ARG A 171 8.19 11.20 2.97
CA ARG A 171 7.73 11.56 4.30
C ARG A 171 6.35 10.97 4.62
N ASP A 172 5.41 11.12 3.70
CA ASP A 172 4.03 10.67 3.88
C ASP A 172 3.94 9.16 4.06
N VAL A 173 4.64 8.40 3.20
CA VAL A 173 4.70 6.94 3.28
C VAL A 173 5.42 6.47 4.55
N THR A 174 6.51 7.12 4.95
CA THR A 174 7.19 6.79 6.22
C THR A 174 6.26 6.97 7.42
N LEU A 175 5.52 8.07 7.46
CA LEU A 175 4.56 8.33 8.53
C LEU A 175 3.38 7.35 8.51
N ALA A 176 2.91 6.97 7.31
CA ALA A 176 1.84 5.99 7.16
C ALA A 176 2.26 4.61 7.67
N MET A 177 3.47 4.14 7.33
CA MET A 177 4.01 2.87 7.84
C MET A 177 4.16 2.90 9.37
N ALA A 178 4.70 3.98 9.92
CA ALA A 178 4.83 4.15 11.37
C ALA A 178 3.47 4.20 12.08
N ALA A 179 2.47 4.84 11.47
CA ALA A 179 1.11 4.87 12.00
C ALA A 179 0.47 3.49 11.97
N LEU A 180 0.58 2.76 10.87
CA LEU A 180 0.09 1.39 10.76
C LEU A 180 0.71 0.49 11.82
N LYS A 181 2.03 0.59 12.02
CA LYS A 181 2.74 -0.15 13.09
C LYS A 181 2.19 0.19 14.48
N ARG A 182 2.10 1.46 14.81
CA ARG A 182 1.61 1.93 16.11
C ARG A 182 0.20 1.44 16.40
N GLU A 183 -0.73 1.62 15.46
CA GLU A 183 -2.13 1.21 15.62
C GLU A 183 -2.26 -0.33 15.70
N SER A 184 -1.44 -1.07 14.93
CA SER A 184 -1.41 -2.54 15.00
C SER A 184 -0.92 -3.05 16.35
N LEU A 185 0.13 -2.46 16.90
CA LEU A 185 0.65 -2.81 18.22
C LEU A 185 -0.36 -2.50 19.32
N ALA A 186 -1.00 -1.32 19.27
CA ALA A 186 -2.02 -0.94 20.23
C ALA A 186 -3.20 -1.93 20.22
N ARG A 187 -3.65 -2.34 19.02
CA ARG A 187 -4.75 -3.31 18.89
C ARG A 187 -4.36 -4.72 19.33
N ALA A 188 -3.10 -5.13 19.09
CA ALA A 188 -2.60 -6.43 19.53
C ALA A 188 -2.50 -6.55 21.07
N MET A 189 -2.31 -5.44 21.77
CA MET A 189 -2.22 -5.37 23.23
C MET A 189 -3.59 -5.17 23.91
N SER A 190 -4.64 -4.79 23.17
CA SER A 190 -5.97 -4.61 23.75
C SER A 190 -6.61 -5.97 24.02
N PRO A 191 -7.09 -6.25 25.23
CA PRO A 191 -7.83 -7.47 25.51
C PRO A 191 -9.10 -7.51 24.66
N ARG A 192 -9.47 -8.71 24.18
CA ARG A 192 -10.71 -8.97 23.45
C ARG A 192 -11.91 -8.97 24.36
#